data_fb8e9dffb6c965eb4a89553d04c53060
#
_entry.id   fb8e9dffb6c965eb4a89553d04c53060
#
_cell.length_a   1.000
_cell.length_b   1.000
_cell.length_c   1.000
_cell.angle_alpha   90.00
_cell.angle_beta   90.00
_cell.angle_gamma   90.00
#
_symmetry.space_group_name_H-M   'P 1'
#
loop_
_entity.id
_entity.type
_entity.pdbx_description
1 polymer ?
#
loop_
_entity_poly.entity_id
_entity_poly.type
_entity_poly.pdbx_seq_one_letter_code
_entity_poly.pdbx_strand_id
1 'polypeptide(L)'
;KYIMRKIVLSLFALCCFSAVMAQQKTRSLSVELLGAQNVVGVNYDSRFDGNSGLGYRVGIGYGYGNNSGLFDQKINGVGVPLELNYLLGKKNSKLELGFGASLGVYRVKETIGYVKDTGEYPGGENTDETFPKIDFYTSSKTQFGYFIFGDIGYRYQRPNGLMFRVGVSPSFNFGDKYGLNKAAFFPYIGFGWSF
;
A
#
# COMPACT_ATOMS: atom_id res chain seq x y z
N LYS A 1 -21.33 27.98 -12.71
CA LYS A 1 -20.37 29.09 -12.49
C LYS A 1 -20.31 29.51 -11.01
N TYR A 2 -21.45 29.65 -10.29
CA TYR A 2 -21.54 30.05 -8.89
C TYR A 2 -21.01 28.99 -7.89
N ILE A 3 -21.30 27.70 -8.14
CA ILE A 3 -20.85 26.58 -7.30
C ILE A 3 -19.34 26.40 -7.39
N MET A 4 -18.77 26.49 -8.60
CA MET A 4 -17.34 26.38 -8.83
C MET A 4 -16.54 27.49 -8.10
N ARG A 5 -17.09 28.71 -8.06
CA ARG A 5 -16.50 29.83 -7.34
C ARG A 5 -16.50 29.63 -5.82
N LYS A 6 -17.53 28.99 -5.26
CA LYS A 6 -17.58 28.64 -3.83
C LYS A 6 -16.59 27.53 -3.48
N ILE A 7 -16.43 26.52 -4.35
CA ILE A 7 -15.46 25.43 -4.17
C ILE A 7 -14.04 25.98 -4.21
N VAL A 8 -13.72 26.87 -5.16
CA VAL A 8 -12.39 27.49 -5.26
C VAL A 8 -12.13 28.39 -4.04
N LEU A 9 -13.11 29.15 -3.56
CA LEU A 9 -12.97 29.98 -2.35
C LEU A 9 -12.79 29.13 -1.09
N SER A 10 -13.48 28.01 -0.95
CA SER A 10 -13.32 27.11 0.20
C SER A 10 -11.98 26.39 0.17
N LEU A 11 -11.48 25.97 -1.01
CA LEU A 11 -10.13 25.44 -1.18
C LEU A 11 -9.06 26.49 -0.87
N PHE A 12 -9.25 27.73 -1.31
CA PHE A 12 -8.32 28.82 -1.04
C PHE A 12 -8.31 29.19 0.47
N ALA A 13 -9.47 29.21 1.12
CA ALA A 13 -9.58 29.39 2.56
C ALA A 13 -8.90 28.24 3.33
N LEU A 14 -9.04 26.99 2.89
CA LEU A 14 -8.35 25.84 3.48
C LEU A 14 -6.82 25.95 3.33
N CYS A 15 -6.33 26.41 2.16
CA CYS A 15 -4.91 26.68 1.95
C CYS A 15 -4.38 27.85 2.79
N CYS A 16 -5.17 28.90 3.00
CA CYS A 16 -4.78 30.02 3.85
C CYS A 16 -4.75 29.66 5.34
N PHE A 17 -5.64 28.79 5.81
CA PHE A 17 -5.61 28.28 7.20
C PHE A 17 -4.33 27.48 7.49
N SER A 18 -3.77 26.79 6.52
CA SER A 18 -2.52 26.06 6.68
C SER A 18 -1.28 26.95 6.78
N ALA A 19 -1.35 28.21 6.33
CA ALA A 19 -0.24 29.16 6.36
C ALA A 19 -0.08 29.92 7.68
N VAL A 20 -1.14 29.95 8.53
CA VAL A 20 -1.14 30.73 9.78
C VAL A 20 -0.54 29.98 10.97
N MET A 21 -0.37 28.65 10.87
CA MET A 21 0.29 27.83 11.91
C MET A 21 1.80 27.75 11.66
N ALA A 22 2.50 28.89 11.75
CA ALA A 22 3.97 28.95 11.65
C ALA A 22 4.67 28.59 12.97
N GLN A 23 4.14 27.66 13.76
CA GLN A 23 4.92 27.00 14.79
C GLN A 23 5.81 25.94 14.15
N GLN A 24 7.00 25.71 14.70
CA GLN A 24 8.00 24.77 14.15
C GLN A 24 7.41 23.35 14.06
N LYS A 25 6.77 23.08 12.92
CA LYS A 25 6.21 21.76 12.61
C LYS A 25 7.35 20.83 12.23
N THR A 26 7.48 19.72 12.93
CA THR A 26 8.42 18.68 12.51
C THR A 26 7.90 18.00 11.26
N ARG A 27 8.73 17.98 10.24
CA ARG A 27 8.53 17.24 8.99
C ARG A 27 9.56 16.15 8.90
N SER A 28 9.27 15.10 8.18
CA SER A 28 10.25 14.04 7.94
C SER A 28 10.07 13.41 6.57
N LEU A 29 11.20 12.99 6.00
CA LEU A 29 11.26 12.17 4.80
C LEU A 29 11.85 10.82 5.18
N SER A 30 11.22 9.73 4.76
CA SER A 30 11.65 8.39 5.13
C SER A 30 11.48 7.38 4.01
N VAL A 31 12.33 6.36 4.03
CA VAL A 31 12.15 5.11 3.29
C VAL A 31 11.53 4.10 4.24
N GLU A 32 10.56 3.35 3.77
CA GLU A 32 9.88 2.31 4.53
C GLU A 32 9.89 1.01 3.74
N LEU A 33 10.10 -0.08 4.45
CA LEU A 33 9.99 -1.43 3.94
C LEU A 33 8.73 -2.07 4.53
N LEU A 34 7.99 -2.76 3.65
CA LEU A 34 6.73 -3.43 3.97
C LEU A 34 5.63 -2.46 4.45
N GLY A 35 4.69 -2.94 5.28
CA GLY A 35 3.58 -2.14 5.76
C GLY A 35 2.67 -1.63 4.64
N ALA A 36 2.19 -0.40 4.78
CA ALA A 36 1.33 0.26 3.81
C ALA A 36 2.00 0.54 2.45
N GLN A 37 3.34 0.46 2.38
CA GLN A 37 4.13 0.59 1.15
C GLN A 37 4.19 -0.69 0.32
N ASN A 38 3.63 -1.78 0.82
CA ASN A 38 3.73 -3.16 0.32
C ASN A 38 5.14 -3.73 0.43
N VAL A 39 6.09 -3.38 -0.45
CA VAL A 39 7.48 -3.86 -0.41
C VAL A 39 8.43 -2.76 0.01
N VAL A 40 8.42 -1.65 -0.69
CA VAL A 40 9.29 -0.50 -0.41
C VAL A 40 8.64 0.79 -0.87
N GLY A 41 8.83 1.86 -0.11
CA GLY A 41 8.33 3.17 -0.51
C GLY A 41 9.03 4.32 0.20
N VAL A 42 8.69 5.50 -0.25
CA VAL A 42 9.16 6.77 0.32
C VAL A 42 7.96 7.51 0.89
N ASN A 43 8.13 8.06 2.09
CA ASN A 43 7.09 8.78 2.81
C ASN A 43 7.54 10.18 3.16
N TYR A 44 6.64 11.12 2.98
CA TYR A 44 6.66 12.43 3.61
C TYR A 44 5.65 12.46 4.75
N ASP A 45 6.09 12.87 5.93
CA ASP A 45 5.28 12.98 7.13
C ASP A 45 5.38 14.42 7.68
N SER A 46 4.29 14.97 8.14
CA SER A 46 4.25 16.31 8.75
C SER A 46 3.31 16.33 9.95
N ARG A 47 3.78 16.94 11.02
CA ARG A 47 2.91 17.25 12.17
C ARG A 47 2.07 18.47 11.88
N PHE A 48 0.86 18.52 12.46
CA PHE A 48 0.06 19.73 12.43
C PHE A 48 0.61 20.77 13.41
N ASP A 49 1.16 20.30 14.54
CA ASP A 49 1.76 21.14 15.56
C ASP A 49 2.95 20.42 16.22
N GLY A 50 4.04 21.17 16.48
CA GLY A 50 5.23 20.71 17.20
C GLY A 50 5.83 19.42 16.66
N ASN A 51 6.22 18.53 17.58
CA ASN A 51 6.93 17.28 17.28
C ASN A 51 6.12 16.02 17.69
N SER A 52 4.90 16.15 18.17
CA SER A 52 4.00 15.07 18.60
C SER A 52 2.55 15.38 18.26
N GLY A 53 1.62 14.52 18.64
CA GLY A 53 0.20 14.69 18.35
C GLY A 53 -0.18 14.33 16.93
N LEU A 54 -1.22 14.99 16.42
CA LEU A 54 -1.81 14.68 15.11
C LEU A 54 -0.91 15.14 13.97
N GLY A 55 -0.86 14.32 12.92
CA GLY A 55 -0.15 14.61 11.69
C GLY A 55 -0.69 13.79 10.53
N TYR A 56 -0.06 13.95 9.39
CA TYR A 56 -0.37 13.18 8.19
C TYR A 56 0.89 12.65 7.54
N ARG A 57 0.73 11.54 6.82
CA ARG A 57 1.77 10.94 5.99
C ARG A 57 1.22 10.67 4.60
N VAL A 58 2.05 10.98 3.61
CA VAL A 58 1.80 10.67 2.20
C VAL A 58 3.02 9.96 1.66
N GLY A 59 2.82 8.88 0.92
CA GLY A 59 3.92 8.12 0.36
C GLY A 59 3.71 7.69 -1.08
N ILE A 60 4.74 7.11 -1.63
CA ILE A 60 4.71 6.33 -2.87
C ILE A 60 5.39 5.01 -2.58
N GLY A 61 4.69 3.90 -2.80
CA GLY A 61 5.18 2.55 -2.56
C GLY A 61 5.12 1.68 -3.79
N TYR A 62 6.05 0.74 -3.87
CA TYR A 62 6.07 -0.31 -4.87
C TYR A 62 5.65 -1.63 -4.24
N GLY A 63 4.65 -2.27 -4.85
CA GLY A 63 4.17 -3.58 -4.46
C GLY A 63 4.62 -4.67 -5.42
N TYR A 64 5.03 -5.79 -4.86
CA TYR A 64 5.31 -7.02 -5.59
C TYR A 64 4.79 -8.20 -4.80
N GLY A 65 4.03 -9.07 -5.44
CA GLY A 65 3.56 -10.34 -4.90
C GLY A 65 3.70 -11.43 -5.95
N ASN A 66 4.13 -12.61 -5.52
CA ASN A 66 4.19 -13.80 -6.34
C ASN A 66 3.54 -14.94 -5.56
N ASN A 67 2.47 -15.50 -6.10
CA ASN A 67 1.84 -16.70 -5.58
C ASN A 67 2.11 -17.81 -6.58
N SER A 68 3.04 -18.69 -6.24
CA SER A 68 3.39 -19.87 -7.02
C SER A 68 2.62 -21.07 -6.46
N GLY A 69 1.55 -21.44 -7.12
CA GLY A 69 0.76 -22.63 -6.86
C GLY A 69 0.36 -23.29 -8.17
N LEU A 70 -0.74 -24.05 -8.18
CA LEU A 70 -1.35 -24.61 -9.40
C LEU A 70 -1.73 -23.51 -10.42
N PHE A 71 -1.82 -22.24 -9.97
CA PHE A 71 -2.05 -21.06 -10.79
C PHE A 71 -1.03 -20.01 -10.38
N ASP A 72 -0.05 -19.74 -11.23
CA ASP A 72 0.94 -18.69 -11.00
C ASP A 72 0.29 -17.32 -11.15
N GLN A 73 0.21 -16.58 -10.05
CA GLN A 73 -0.25 -15.18 -10.04
C GLN A 73 0.89 -14.27 -9.61
N LYS A 74 1.23 -13.31 -10.47
CA LYS A 74 2.22 -12.26 -10.20
C LYS A 74 1.54 -10.90 -10.20
N ILE A 75 1.73 -10.17 -9.12
CA ILE A 75 1.19 -8.82 -8.95
C ILE A 75 2.35 -7.86 -8.76
N ASN A 76 2.38 -6.78 -9.54
CA ASN A 76 3.30 -5.68 -9.31
C ASN A 76 2.62 -4.35 -9.61
N GLY A 77 3.02 -3.30 -8.90
CA GLY A 77 2.41 -1.99 -9.11
C GLY A 77 2.91 -0.93 -8.16
N VAL A 78 2.33 0.24 -8.30
CA VAL A 78 2.65 1.43 -7.50
C VAL A 78 1.39 1.87 -6.77
N GLY A 79 1.54 2.16 -5.48
CA GLY A 79 0.48 2.68 -4.62
C GLY A 79 0.89 3.99 -3.96
N VAL A 80 -0.12 4.78 -3.61
CA VAL A 80 0.00 6.04 -2.87
C VAL A 80 -0.74 5.86 -1.54
N PRO A 81 -0.05 5.50 -0.45
CA PRO A 81 -0.64 5.49 0.88
C PRO A 81 -0.81 6.93 1.40
N LEU A 82 -1.99 7.18 1.95
CA LEU A 82 -2.41 8.41 2.61
C LEU A 82 -2.83 8.03 4.03
N GLU A 83 -2.29 8.70 5.03
CA GLU A 83 -2.51 8.36 6.44
C GLU A 83 -2.65 9.60 7.31
N LEU A 84 -3.57 9.51 8.25
CA LEU A 84 -3.58 10.35 9.45
C LEU A 84 -2.98 9.56 10.59
N ASN A 85 -2.01 10.15 11.29
CA ASN A 85 -1.35 9.48 12.39
C ASN A 85 -1.24 10.37 13.64
N TYR A 86 -1.21 9.72 14.79
CA TYR A 86 -1.09 10.37 16.07
C TYR A 86 0.13 9.84 16.83
N LEU A 87 1.00 10.74 17.25
CA LEU A 87 2.21 10.40 18.00
C LEU A 87 2.01 10.70 19.49
N LEU A 88 1.97 9.65 20.29
CA LEU A 88 1.88 9.70 21.75
C LEU A 88 3.30 9.67 22.35
N GLY A 89 3.67 10.70 23.07
CA GLY A 89 4.97 10.80 23.74
C GLY A 89 5.52 12.22 23.78
N LYS A 90 6.32 12.53 24.80
CA LYS A 90 6.83 13.90 25.02
C LYS A 90 8.28 14.09 24.54
N LYS A 91 9.04 13.01 24.40
CA LYS A 91 10.45 13.02 23.99
C LYS A 91 10.59 12.49 22.55
N ASN A 92 11.77 12.05 22.20
CA ASN A 92 12.08 11.50 20.89
C ASN A 92 11.42 10.13 20.63
N SER A 93 11.13 9.37 21.70
CA SER A 93 10.48 8.06 21.65
C SER A 93 8.96 8.21 21.78
N LYS A 94 8.22 7.68 20.82
CA LYS A 94 6.76 7.86 20.68
C LYS A 94 6.09 6.56 20.30
N LEU A 95 4.87 6.37 20.76
CA LEU A 95 3.94 5.42 20.20
C LEU A 95 3.25 6.08 18.99
N GLU A 96 3.25 5.41 17.87
CA GLU A 96 2.56 5.84 16.65
C GLU A 96 1.29 5.04 16.46
N LEU A 97 0.18 5.74 16.27
CA LEU A 97 -1.09 5.18 15.87
C LEU A 97 -1.52 5.85 14.58
N GLY A 98 -1.83 5.10 13.57
CA GLY A 98 -2.21 5.61 12.26
C GLY A 98 -3.43 4.92 11.69
N PHE A 99 -4.11 5.63 10.80
CA PHE A 99 -5.20 5.10 9.99
C PHE A 99 -5.17 5.76 8.61
N GLY A 100 -5.29 4.94 7.56
CA GLY A 100 -5.16 5.44 6.21
C GLY A 100 -5.74 4.54 5.14
N ALA A 101 -5.55 4.96 3.90
CA ALA A 101 -5.88 4.20 2.71
C ALA A 101 -4.74 4.28 1.70
N SER A 102 -4.48 3.19 1.00
CA SER A 102 -3.56 3.15 -0.13
C SER A 102 -4.35 2.97 -1.41
N LEU A 103 -4.05 3.80 -2.40
CA LEU A 103 -4.65 3.79 -3.74
C LEU A 103 -3.55 3.48 -4.73
N GLY A 104 -3.77 2.55 -5.67
CA GLY A 104 -2.69 2.15 -6.56
C GLY A 104 -3.15 1.58 -7.89
N VAL A 105 -2.19 1.39 -8.76
CA VAL A 105 -2.36 0.72 -10.05
C VAL A 105 -1.45 -0.49 -10.10
N TYR A 106 -2.03 -1.65 -10.30
CA TYR A 106 -1.35 -2.92 -10.22
C TYR A 106 -1.55 -3.72 -11.51
N ARG A 107 -0.48 -4.30 -11.99
CA ARG A 107 -0.51 -5.27 -13.08
C ARG A 107 -0.56 -6.67 -12.48
N VAL A 108 -1.63 -7.38 -12.78
CA VAL A 108 -1.84 -8.76 -12.40
C VAL A 108 -1.58 -9.64 -13.62
N LYS A 109 -0.68 -10.60 -13.49
CA LYS A 109 -0.42 -11.66 -14.47
C LYS A 109 -0.88 -12.98 -13.87
N GLU A 110 -1.75 -13.66 -14.58
CA GLU A 110 -2.29 -14.96 -14.19
C GLU A 110 -1.94 -15.96 -15.27
N THR A 111 -1.36 -17.08 -14.88
CA THR A 111 -1.10 -18.21 -15.78
C THR A 111 -2.05 -19.33 -15.41
N ILE A 112 -2.95 -19.66 -16.32
CA ILE A 112 -3.96 -20.69 -16.17
C ILE A 112 -3.59 -21.86 -17.09
N GLY A 113 -3.44 -23.04 -16.51
CA GLY A 113 -3.32 -24.29 -17.29
C GLY A 113 -4.70 -24.79 -17.70
N TYR A 114 -4.87 -25.15 -18.95
CA TYR A 114 -6.06 -25.82 -19.43
C TYR A 114 -5.70 -27.10 -20.19
N VAL A 115 -6.56 -28.09 -20.08
CA VAL A 115 -6.41 -29.34 -20.83
C VAL A 115 -6.87 -29.08 -22.28
N LYS A 116 -5.96 -29.23 -23.22
CA LYS A 116 -6.30 -29.18 -24.63
C LYS A 116 -6.99 -30.48 -25.02
N ASP A 117 -8.28 -30.40 -25.29
CA ASP A 117 -9.02 -31.51 -25.88
C ASP A 117 -8.53 -31.69 -27.33
N THR A 118 -7.75 -32.73 -27.58
CA THR A 118 -7.20 -33.04 -28.90
C THR A 118 -8.19 -33.73 -29.81
N GLY A 119 -9.43 -33.96 -29.32
CA GLY A 119 -10.48 -34.58 -30.15
C GLY A 119 -10.22 -36.03 -30.60
N GLU A 120 -9.10 -36.61 -30.22
CA GLU A 120 -8.82 -38.01 -30.46
C GLU A 120 -9.13 -38.83 -29.21
N TYR A 121 -10.32 -39.40 -29.17
CA TYR A 121 -10.61 -40.51 -28.28
C TYR A 121 -9.95 -41.73 -28.86
N PRO A 122 -8.97 -42.36 -28.21
CA PRO A 122 -8.44 -43.61 -28.65
C PRO A 122 -9.42 -44.75 -28.33
N GLY A 123 -10.30 -45.04 -29.26
CA GLY A 123 -11.04 -46.28 -29.31
C GLY A 123 -10.25 -47.28 -30.13
N GLY A 124 -9.27 -47.94 -29.54
CA GLY A 124 -8.49 -48.97 -30.26
C GLY A 124 -7.36 -49.50 -29.42
N GLU A 125 -7.31 -50.78 -29.28
CA GLU A 125 -6.44 -51.72 -28.60
C GLU A 125 -4.94 -51.47 -28.86
N ASN A 126 -4.33 -50.39 -28.33
CA ASN A 126 -2.88 -50.28 -28.10
C ASN A 126 -2.66 -49.22 -27.03
N THR A 127 -2.18 -49.65 -25.88
CA THR A 127 -1.86 -48.89 -24.70
C THR A 127 -0.61 -48.03 -24.88
N ASP A 128 -0.74 -46.90 -25.57
CA ASP A 128 0.10 -45.73 -25.31
C ASP A 128 -0.74 -44.76 -24.50
N GLU A 129 -0.49 -44.71 -23.21
CA GLU A 129 -1.09 -43.73 -22.29
C GLU A 129 -0.69 -42.30 -22.73
N THR A 130 -1.47 -41.68 -23.59
CA THR A 130 -1.31 -40.28 -23.95
C THR A 130 -1.84 -39.46 -22.79
N PHE A 131 -0.94 -38.99 -21.93
CA PHE A 131 -1.26 -38.03 -20.92
C PHE A 131 -1.88 -36.78 -21.56
N PRO A 132 -2.94 -36.23 -20.98
CA PRO A 132 -3.60 -35.02 -21.49
C PRO A 132 -2.60 -33.88 -21.58
N LYS A 133 -2.45 -33.30 -22.77
CA LYS A 133 -1.54 -32.17 -22.99
C LYS A 133 -2.09 -30.95 -22.30
N ILE A 134 -1.35 -30.44 -21.32
CA ILE A 134 -1.71 -29.20 -20.61
C ILE A 134 -1.06 -28.02 -21.33
N ASP A 135 -1.87 -27.14 -21.89
CA ASP A 135 -1.43 -25.85 -22.42
C ASP A 135 -1.62 -24.75 -21.38
N PHE A 136 -0.75 -23.76 -21.38
CA PHE A 136 -0.80 -22.64 -20.44
C PHE A 136 -1.16 -21.35 -21.17
N TYR A 137 -2.13 -20.64 -20.64
CA TYR A 137 -2.51 -19.33 -21.09
C TYR A 137 -2.13 -18.28 -20.05
N THR A 138 -1.39 -17.26 -20.45
CA THR A 138 -1.02 -16.15 -19.58
C THR A 138 -1.85 -14.92 -19.93
N SER A 139 -2.64 -14.46 -18.98
CA SER A 139 -3.39 -13.20 -19.05
C SER A 139 -2.67 -12.12 -18.25
N SER A 140 -2.63 -10.91 -18.77
CA SER A 140 -2.08 -9.74 -18.06
C SER A 140 -3.09 -8.61 -18.07
N LYS A 141 -3.51 -8.17 -16.89
CA LYS A 141 -4.48 -7.09 -16.71
C LYS A 141 -3.93 -6.03 -15.77
N THR A 142 -4.07 -4.76 -16.15
CA THR A 142 -3.81 -3.64 -15.26
C THR A 142 -5.11 -3.21 -14.61
N GLN A 143 -5.12 -3.08 -13.28
CA GLN A 143 -6.32 -2.72 -12.53
C GLN A 143 -5.98 -1.73 -11.41
N PHE A 144 -6.97 -0.91 -11.06
CA PHE A 144 -6.93 -0.07 -9.89
C PHE A 144 -7.18 -0.92 -8.65
N GLY A 145 -6.33 -0.73 -7.63
CA GLY A 145 -6.46 -1.40 -6.34
C GLY A 145 -6.46 -0.37 -5.21
N TYR A 146 -7.17 -0.70 -4.13
CA TYR A 146 -7.17 0.08 -2.91
C TYR A 146 -7.32 -0.81 -1.68
N PHE A 147 -6.78 -0.36 -0.57
CA PHE A 147 -7.00 -0.97 0.73
C PHE A 147 -6.94 0.08 1.84
N ILE A 148 -7.62 -0.19 2.93
CA ILE A 148 -7.48 0.60 4.16
C ILE A 148 -6.48 -0.09 5.07
N PHE A 149 -5.79 0.70 5.89
CA PHE A 149 -4.83 0.19 6.86
C PHE A 149 -4.82 1.01 8.15
N GLY A 150 -4.38 0.36 9.21
CA GLY A 150 -3.98 1.01 10.44
C GLY A 150 -2.48 0.86 10.61
N ASP A 151 -1.86 1.74 11.39
CA ASP A 151 -0.48 1.60 11.84
C ASP A 151 -0.43 1.63 13.36
N ILE A 152 0.26 0.67 13.94
CA ILE A 152 0.55 0.62 15.38
C ILE A 152 2.03 0.33 15.52
N GLY A 153 2.80 1.27 16.12
CA GLY A 153 4.23 1.07 16.20
C GLY A 153 4.97 2.03 17.10
N TYR A 154 6.25 1.80 17.19
CA TYR A 154 7.20 2.65 17.85
C TYR A 154 7.86 3.58 16.83
N ARG A 155 7.97 4.87 17.19
CA ARG A 155 8.66 5.89 16.41
C ARG A 155 9.67 6.63 17.28
N TYR A 156 10.93 6.61 16.85
CA TYR A 156 11.97 7.50 17.36
C TYR A 156 12.14 8.65 16.38
N GLN A 157 12.00 9.89 16.85
CA GLN A 157 12.09 11.06 15.99
C GLN A 157 12.71 12.22 16.73
N ARG A 158 13.84 12.72 16.23
CA ARG A 158 14.42 13.99 16.64
C ARG A 158 13.79 15.13 15.84
N PRO A 159 13.59 16.32 16.38
CA PRO A 159 13.08 17.48 15.62
C PRO A 159 13.91 17.81 14.38
N ASN A 160 15.23 17.74 14.51
CA ASN A 160 16.20 17.84 13.42
C ASN A 160 17.13 16.65 13.50
N GLY A 161 16.98 15.66 12.62
CA GLY A 161 17.85 14.50 12.60
C GLY A 161 17.14 13.18 12.37
N LEU A 162 17.75 12.13 12.89
CA LEU A 162 17.32 10.75 12.64
C LEU A 162 15.87 10.51 13.04
N MET A 163 15.14 9.86 12.14
CA MET A 163 13.84 9.27 12.37
C MET A 163 13.90 7.77 12.06
N PHE A 164 13.36 6.98 12.98
CA PHE A 164 13.21 5.54 12.86
C PHE A 164 11.81 5.14 13.30
N ARG A 165 11.20 4.20 12.61
CA ARG A 165 9.89 3.64 12.96
C ARG A 165 9.85 2.14 12.71
N VAL A 166 9.10 1.43 13.55
CA VAL A 166 8.86 0.00 13.44
C VAL A 166 7.50 -0.34 14.05
N GLY A 167 6.77 -1.22 13.40
CA GLY A 167 5.45 -1.58 13.88
C GLY A 167 4.75 -2.60 12.98
N VAL A 168 3.43 -2.62 13.06
CA VAL A 168 2.57 -3.47 12.26
C VAL A 168 1.46 -2.63 11.62
N SER A 169 1.14 -2.96 10.36
CA SER A 169 0.03 -2.39 9.59
C SER A 169 -1.03 -3.46 9.36
N PRO A 170 -2.05 -3.56 10.23
CA PRO A 170 -3.25 -4.30 9.87
C PRO A 170 -3.92 -3.63 8.67
N SER A 171 -4.16 -4.41 7.64
CA SER A 171 -4.70 -3.93 6.36
C SER A 171 -5.95 -4.72 5.99
N PHE A 172 -6.90 -4.04 5.37
CA PHE A 172 -8.17 -4.61 4.96
C PHE A 172 -8.57 -4.15 3.56
N ASN A 173 -8.96 -5.09 2.70
CA ASN A 173 -9.43 -4.83 1.35
C ASN A 173 -10.90 -5.25 1.20
N PHE A 174 -11.75 -4.32 0.74
CA PHE A 174 -13.19 -4.56 0.55
C PHE A 174 -13.54 -5.16 -0.82
N GLY A 175 -12.61 -5.18 -1.77
CA GLY A 175 -12.94 -5.20 -3.19
C GLY A 175 -12.54 -6.43 -3.98
N ASP A 176 -12.11 -7.53 -3.39
CA ASP A 176 -11.70 -8.65 -4.23
C ASP A 176 -12.83 -9.67 -4.47
N LYS A 177 -13.23 -9.75 -5.74
CA LYS A 177 -14.22 -10.69 -6.26
C LYS A 177 -13.68 -12.14 -6.30
N TYR A 178 -12.36 -12.32 -6.15
CA TYR A 178 -11.68 -13.61 -6.33
C TYR A 178 -11.11 -14.22 -5.04
N GLY A 179 -11.49 -13.71 -3.86
CA GLY A 179 -11.23 -14.37 -2.60
C GLY A 179 -9.80 -14.22 -2.05
N LEU A 180 -9.03 -13.26 -2.51
CA LEU A 180 -7.77 -12.90 -1.87
C LEU A 180 -8.04 -12.41 -0.45
N ASN A 181 -7.11 -12.71 0.47
CA ASN A 181 -7.24 -12.41 1.89
C ASN A 181 -7.70 -10.97 2.11
N LYS A 182 -8.91 -10.82 2.65
CA LYS A 182 -9.52 -9.52 2.94
C LYS A 182 -8.80 -8.78 4.06
N ALA A 183 -8.04 -9.48 4.88
CA ALA A 183 -7.27 -8.91 5.99
C ALA A 183 -5.85 -9.45 5.98
N ALA A 184 -4.88 -8.59 6.22
CA ALA A 184 -3.47 -8.94 6.32
C ALA A 184 -2.78 -8.07 7.38
N PHE A 185 -1.73 -8.61 8.01
CA PHE A 185 -0.88 -7.91 8.95
C PHE A 185 0.51 -7.82 8.37
N PHE A 186 0.94 -6.61 8.03
CA PHE A 186 2.27 -6.38 7.51
C PHE A 186 3.14 -5.71 8.57
N PRO A 187 4.28 -6.29 8.97
CA PRO A 187 5.27 -5.55 9.74
C PRO A 187 5.84 -4.44 8.86
N TYR A 188 6.30 -3.36 9.48
CA TYR A 188 7.03 -2.32 8.77
C TYR A 188 8.25 -1.86 9.55
N ILE A 189 9.24 -1.39 8.80
CA ILE A 189 10.41 -0.71 9.32
C ILE A 189 10.73 0.48 8.42
N GLY A 190 10.97 1.64 9.03
CA GLY A 190 11.25 2.87 8.28
C GLY A 190 12.41 3.65 8.88
N PHE A 191 13.19 4.26 8.01
CA PHE A 191 14.32 5.12 8.35
C PHE A 191 14.22 6.43 7.59
N GLY A 192 14.56 7.52 8.25
CA GLY A 192 14.45 8.82 7.62
C GLY A 192 15.11 9.93 8.42
N TRP A 193 14.82 11.13 7.98
CA TRP A 193 15.33 12.36 8.55
C TRP A 193 14.20 13.36 8.79
N SER A 194 14.22 13.98 9.95
CA SER A 194 13.29 15.05 10.35
C SER A 194 13.98 16.42 10.26
N PHE A 195 13.20 17.44 9.88
CA PHE A 195 13.63 18.82 9.69
C PHE A 195 12.52 19.80 10.00
#